data_343ca26b82f9de379d3713d1f6a26a7d
#
_entry.id   343ca26b82f9de379d3713d1f6a26a7d
#
_cell.length_a   1.000
_cell.length_b   1.000
_cell.length_c   1.000
_cell.angle_alpha   90.00
_cell.angle_beta   90.00
_cell.angle_gamma   90.00
#
_symmetry.space_group_name_H-M   'P 1'
#
loop_
_entity.id
_entity.type
_entity.pdbx_description
1 polymer ?
#
loop_
_entity_poly.entity_id
_entity_poly.type
_entity_poly.pdbx_seq_one_letter_code
_entity_poly.pdbx_strand_id
1 'polypeptide(L)'
;MEFSDFGKKLTSRSGILLLMDDLGKPLPPGVKPYPLGGGNPARIDKVEKVYREEMEKILSSGEAFENILSHYDAPQGRMSFARAIASYFSKNFNWPVKIENVAISNGSQSAMFYLFNLFSGSFGDKKKTILFPLMPEYVGYADQGIETNTFVSVPSKCKYFDDHSFKYTLDQDAVREYLTNHEEVGAICVTRPTNPSGNVLTDKEIKFLSDIAKEFNVPLIIDNAYGLPFPNIVFTDDATPIWNENIILSMSLSKIGFP
;
A
#
# COMPACT_ATOMS: atom_id res chain seq x y z
N MET A 1 21.02 6.08 -28.25
CA MET A 1 21.15 6.03 -26.78
C MET A 1 20.52 4.71 -26.34
N GLU A 2 21.23 3.92 -25.54
CA GLU A 2 20.76 2.61 -25.05
C GLU A 2 20.41 2.72 -23.57
N PHE A 3 19.30 2.10 -23.15
CA PHE A 3 18.89 2.03 -21.75
C PHE A 3 19.33 0.68 -21.15
N SER A 4 19.57 0.66 -19.84
CA SER A 4 19.67 -0.59 -19.07
C SER A 4 18.36 -1.37 -19.16
N ASP A 5 18.38 -2.66 -18.79
CA ASP A 5 17.14 -3.47 -18.79
C ASP A 5 16.08 -2.91 -17.85
N PHE A 6 16.46 -2.39 -16.69
CA PHE A 6 15.55 -1.69 -15.81
C PHE A 6 15.06 -0.36 -16.44
N GLY A 7 15.94 0.37 -17.13
CA GLY A 7 15.56 1.58 -17.87
C GLY A 7 14.56 1.29 -19.00
N LYS A 8 14.72 0.19 -19.72
CA LYS A 8 13.76 -0.29 -20.73
C LYS A 8 12.41 -0.62 -20.09
N LYS A 9 12.42 -1.28 -18.91
CA LYS A 9 11.21 -1.57 -18.15
C LYS A 9 10.49 -0.29 -17.74
N LEU A 10 11.18 0.68 -17.15
CA LEU A 10 10.61 1.96 -16.71
C LEU A 10 10.04 2.81 -17.84
N THR A 11 10.57 2.69 -19.05
CA THR A 11 10.12 3.44 -20.23
C THR A 11 9.11 2.66 -21.08
N SER A 12 8.77 1.43 -20.70
CA SER A 12 7.74 0.64 -21.38
C SER A 12 6.33 1.13 -21.00
N ARG A 13 5.36 0.73 -21.81
CA ARG A 13 3.95 0.96 -21.46
C ARG A 13 3.56 0.04 -20.30
N SER A 14 3.06 0.64 -19.22
CA SER A 14 2.53 -0.11 -18.07
C SER A 14 1.02 0.06 -17.95
N GLY A 15 0.35 -0.90 -17.32
CA GLY A 15 -1.10 -0.86 -17.12
C GLY A 15 -1.53 0.36 -16.28
N ILE A 16 -0.77 0.72 -15.26
CA ILE A 16 -1.07 1.88 -14.41
C ILE A 16 -0.91 3.20 -15.18
N LEU A 17 0.12 3.34 -16.02
CA LEU A 17 0.31 4.54 -16.82
C LEU A 17 -0.79 4.72 -17.86
N LEU A 18 -1.23 3.64 -18.50
CA LEU A 18 -2.36 3.68 -19.44
C LEU A 18 -3.66 4.11 -18.75
N LEU A 19 -3.93 3.59 -17.54
CA LEU A 19 -5.08 4.00 -16.73
C LEU A 19 -5.03 5.49 -16.38
N MET A 20 -3.87 5.97 -15.91
CA MET A 20 -3.70 7.38 -15.54
C MET A 20 -3.78 8.31 -16.74
N ASP A 21 -3.28 7.90 -17.90
CA ASP A 21 -3.38 8.66 -19.17
C ASP A 21 -4.85 8.80 -19.61
N ASP A 22 -5.65 7.73 -19.50
CA ASP A 22 -7.08 7.78 -19.80
C ASP A 22 -7.86 8.72 -18.86
N LEU A 23 -7.51 8.76 -17.58
CA LEU A 23 -8.13 9.68 -16.61
C LEU A 23 -7.86 11.15 -16.93
N GLY A 24 -6.73 11.46 -17.55
CA GLY A 24 -6.33 12.82 -17.96
C GLY A 24 -6.94 13.30 -19.27
N LYS A 25 -7.56 12.42 -20.08
CA LYS A 25 -8.11 12.79 -21.39
C LYS A 25 -9.40 13.58 -21.28
N PRO A 26 -9.50 14.75 -21.94
CA PRO A 26 -10.75 15.49 -21.99
C PRO A 26 -11.80 14.71 -22.81
N LEU A 27 -13.04 14.73 -22.35
CA LEU A 27 -14.15 14.15 -23.09
C LEU A 27 -14.63 15.13 -24.18
N PRO A 28 -15.18 14.60 -25.29
CA PRO A 28 -15.80 15.46 -26.30
C PRO A 28 -16.95 16.30 -25.71
N PRO A 29 -17.20 17.52 -26.25
CA PRO A 29 -18.30 18.35 -25.78
C PRO A 29 -19.65 17.62 -25.81
N GLY A 30 -20.43 17.72 -24.73
CA GLY A 30 -21.75 17.12 -24.62
C GLY A 30 -21.75 15.64 -24.18
N VAL A 31 -20.60 14.98 -24.05
CA VAL A 31 -20.51 13.62 -23.53
C VAL A 31 -20.52 13.65 -21.99
N LYS A 32 -21.48 12.95 -21.38
CA LYS A 32 -21.56 12.79 -19.94
C LYS A 32 -20.52 11.75 -19.48
N PRO A 33 -19.60 12.09 -18.55
CA PRO A 33 -18.64 11.13 -18.02
C PRO A 33 -19.31 10.07 -17.13
N TYR A 34 -18.88 8.83 -17.29
CA TYR A 34 -19.18 7.72 -16.38
C TYR A 34 -17.85 7.09 -15.96
N PRO A 35 -17.15 7.66 -14.93
CA PRO A 35 -15.82 7.23 -14.53
C PRO A 35 -15.89 5.92 -13.74
N LEU A 36 -15.92 4.79 -14.44
CA LEU A 36 -15.98 3.45 -13.85
C LEU A 36 -14.61 2.80 -13.64
N GLY A 37 -13.54 3.39 -14.18
CA GLY A 37 -12.19 2.84 -14.13
C GLY A 37 -11.36 3.38 -12.97
N GLY A 38 -11.21 4.67 -12.87
CA GLY A 38 -10.42 5.34 -11.86
C GLY A 38 -10.98 6.72 -11.53
N GLY A 39 -10.37 7.41 -10.57
CA GLY A 39 -10.82 8.74 -10.21
C GLY A 39 -9.95 9.40 -9.14
N ASN A 40 -10.16 10.68 -8.94
CA ASN A 40 -9.57 11.42 -7.85
C ASN A 40 -10.26 11.07 -6.53
N PRO A 41 -9.58 11.25 -5.37
CA PRO A 41 -10.21 11.17 -4.06
C PRO A 41 -11.43 12.09 -3.96
N ALA A 42 -12.45 11.65 -3.24
CA ALA A 42 -13.64 12.47 -3.01
C ALA A 42 -13.28 13.73 -2.21
N ARG A 43 -13.90 14.84 -2.58
CA ARG A 43 -13.81 16.07 -1.79
C ARG A 43 -14.66 15.93 -0.53
N ILE A 44 -14.07 16.20 0.63
CA ILE A 44 -14.75 16.15 1.93
C ILE A 44 -14.60 17.52 2.59
N ASP A 45 -15.59 18.34 2.46
CA ASP A 45 -15.57 19.76 2.89
C ASP A 45 -15.06 19.97 4.31
N LYS A 46 -15.46 19.10 5.25
CA LYS A 46 -15.02 19.17 6.65
C LYS A 46 -13.51 18.95 6.80
N VAL A 47 -12.95 18.04 6.02
CA VAL A 47 -11.51 17.71 6.01
C VAL A 47 -10.73 18.84 5.32
N GLU A 48 -11.22 19.29 4.15
CA GLU A 48 -10.61 20.40 3.42
C GLU A 48 -10.55 21.67 4.26
N LYS A 49 -11.60 21.94 5.06
CA LYS A 49 -11.63 23.06 5.99
C LYS A 49 -10.51 22.98 7.03
N VAL A 50 -10.32 21.82 7.65
CA VAL A 50 -9.23 21.61 8.63
C VAL A 50 -7.86 21.85 7.98
N TYR A 51 -7.63 21.32 6.79
CA TYR A 51 -6.36 21.53 6.09
C TYR A 51 -6.12 22.99 5.74
N ARG A 52 -7.15 23.70 5.32
CA ARG A 52 -7.05 25.14 5.05
C ARG A 52 -6.69 25.91 6.32
N GLU A 53 -7.38 25.66 7.43
CA GLU A 53 -7.12 26.30 8.71
C GLU A 53 -5.68 26.02 9.20
N GLU A 54 -5.17 24.80 9.04
CA GLU A 54 -3.78 24.49 9.40
C GLU A 54 -2.78 25.19 8.48
N MET A 55 -3.05 25.28 7.18
CA MET A 55 -2.20 26.04 6.26
C MET A 55 -2.17 27.53 6.61
N GLU A 56 -3.31 28.14 6.95
CA GLU A 56 -3.39 29.53 7.37
C GLU A 56 -2.61 29.79 8.67
N LYS A 57 -2.62 28.83 9.61
CA LYS A 57 -1.77 28.88 10.81
C LYS A 57 -0.29 28.87 10.46
N ILE A 58 0.15 27.98 9.56
CA ILE A 58 1.53 27.91 9.12
C ILE A 58 1.97 29.25 8.51
N LEU A 59 1.16 29.82 7.61
CA LEU A 59 1.44 31.08 6.93
C LEU A 59 1.52 32.27 7.90
N SER A 60 0.76 32.22 9.00
CA SER A 60 0.70 33.30 10.00
C SER A 60 1.64 33.11 11.20
N SER A 61 2.33 31.99 11.28
CA SER A 61 3.17 31.61 12.45
C SER A 61 4.64 31.99 12.29
N GLY A 62 4.99 33.25 12.36
CA GLY A 62 6.39 33.71 12.29
C GLY A 62 7.10 33.17 11.05
N GLU A 63 8.19 32.44 11.22
CA GLU A 63 9.02 31.89 10.14
C GLU A 63 8.67 30.43 9.79
N ALA A 64 7.51 29.93 10.20
CA ALA A 64 7.17 28.50 10.01
C ALA A 64 7.11 28.12 8.53
N PHE A 65 6.56 28.98 7.68
CA PHE A 65 6.48 28.75 6.24
C PHE A 65 7.86 28.79 5.57
N GLU A 66 8.68 29.79 5.90
CA GLU A 66 10.05 29.95 5.39
C GLU A 66 10.92 28.76 5.79
N ASN A 67 10.75 28.27 7.01
CA ASN A 67 11.48 27.09 7.50
C ASN A 67 11.11 25.82 6.71
N ILE A 68 9.85 25.66 6.28
CA ILE A 68 9.43 24.54 5.40
C ILE A 68 10.15 24.61 4.05
N LEU A 69 10.37 25.81 3.52
CA LEU A 69 11.00 26.01 2.22
C LEU A 69 12.54 25.92 2.25
N SER A 70 13.15 26.26 3.37
CA SER A 70 14.61 26.50 3.45
C SER A 70 15.40 25.44 4.23
N HIS A 71 14.74 24.52 4.93
CA HIS A 71 15.43 23.51 5.72
C HIS A 71 15.14 22.09 5.23
N TYR A 72 16.20 21.28 5.16
CA TYR A 72 16.06 19.85 4.96
C TYR A 72 15.58 19.17 6.24
N ASP A 73 14.66 18.23 6.10
CA ASP A 73 14.31 17.30 7.17
C ASP A 73 15.33 16.15 7.28
N ALA A 74 15.23 15.36 8.34
CA ALA A 74 16.03 14.14 8.49
C ALA A 74 15.74 13.15 7.34
N PRO A 75 16.68 12.25 6.99
CA PRO A 75 16.47 11.24 5.95
C PRO A 75 15.22 10.36 6.17
N GLN A 76 14.82 10.19 7.42
CA GLN A 76 13.61 9.45 7.81
C GLN A 76 12.31 10.25 7.61
N GLY A 77 12.41 11.51 7.18
CA GLY A 77 11.31 12.45 7.01
C GLY A 77 11.07 13.33 8.24
N ARG A 78 9.95 14.04 8.25
CA ARG A 78 9.58 14.99 9.29
C ARG A 78 9.36 14.30 10.65
N MET A 79 10.28 14.49 11.58
CA MET A 79 10.26 13.81 12.89
C MET A 79 9.04 14.16 13.75
N SER A 80 8.49 15.37 13.61
CA SER A 80 7.24 15.74 14.30
C SER A 80 6.06 14.92 13.81
N PHE A 81 6.00 14.63 12.51
CA PHE A 81 4.96 13.76 11.93
C PHE A 81 5.16 12.31 12.38
N ALA A 82 6.37 11.77 12.32
CA ALA A 82 6.66 10.41 12.79
C ALA A 82 6.26 10.22 14.26
N ARG A 83 6.55 11.24 15.12
CA ARG A 83 6.15 11.27 16.53
C ARG A 83 4.64 11.29 16.71
N ALA A 84 3.93 12.08 15.90
CA ALA A 84 2.47 12.16 15.94
C ALA A 84 1.83 10.82 15.56
N ILE A 85 2.33 10.16 14.51
CA ILE A 85 1.87 8.83 14.07
C ILE A 85 2.14 7.77 15.15
N ALA A 86 3.35 7.70 15.70
CA ALA A 86 3.68 6.76 16.78
C ALA A 86 2.76 6.97 18.00
N SER A 87 2.56 8.22 18.40
CA SER A 87 1.65 8.57 19.50
C SER A 87 0.19 8.20 19.21
N TYR A 88 -0.26 8.41 17.97
CA TYR A 88 -1.62 8.05 17.55
C TYR A 88 -1.87 6.54 17.69
N PHE A 89 -0.98 5.70 17.16
CA PHE A 89 -1.14 4.25 17.24
C PHE A 89 -0.97 3.72 18.65
N SER A 90 -0.03 4.23 19.40
CA SER A 90 0.17 3.82 20.79
C SER A 90 -1.03 4.15 21.67
N LYS A 91 -1.61 5.35 21.54
CA LYS A 91 -2.73 5.80 22.39
C LYS A 91 -4.08 5.18 22.01
N ASN A 92 -4.33 5.01 20.70
CA ASN A 92 -5.66 4.58 20.25
C ASN A 92 -5.79 3.07 20.09
N PHE A 93 -4.67 2.37 19.87
CA PHE A 93 -4.67 0.92 19.57
C PHE A 93 -3.81 0.12 20.55
N ASN A 94 -3.16 0.79 21.49
CA ASN A 94 -2.21 0.16 22.42
C ASN A 94 -1.10 -0.64 21.71
N TRP A 95 -0.71 -0.20 20.51
CA TRP A 95 0.41 -0.78 19.79
C TRP A 95 1.73 -0.21 20.32
N PRO A 96 2.76 -1.02 20.56
CA PRO A 96 4.06 -0.55 21.06
C PRO A 96 4.90 0.14 19.97
N VAL A 97 4.26 1.00 19.16
CA VAL A 97 4.89 1.73 18.07
C VAL A 97 5.70 2.91 18.63
N LYS A 98 6.97 2.97 18.25
CA LYS A 98 7.89 4.07 18.56
C LYS A 98 8.19 4.87 17.31
N ILE A 99 8.89 5.99 17.46
CA ILE A 99 9.29 6.84 16.33
C ILE A 99 10.13 6.04 15.31
N GLU A 100 11.02 5.19 15.82
CA GLU A 100 11.93 4.35 15.03
C GLU A 100 11.18 3.31 14.17
N ASN A 101 9.91 3.03 14.48
CA ASN A 101 9.04 2.16 13.69
C ASN A 101 8.31 2.89 12.56
N VAL A 102 8.48 4.21 12.43
CA VAL A 102 7.77 5.03 11.44
C VAL A 102 8.75 5.54 10.39
N ALA A 103 8.54 5.14 9.15
CA ALA A 103 9.25 5.69 7.99
C ALA A 103 8.27 6.49 7.12
N ILE A 104 8.74 7.61 6.59
CA ILE A 104 7.96 8.50 5.71
C ILE A 104 8.52 8.40 4.30
N SER A 105 7.64 8.24 3.33
CA SER A 105 8.00 8.21 1.91
C SER A 105 7.10 9.17 1.11
N ASN A 106 7.45 9.41 -0.14
CA ASN A 106 6.65 10.21 -1.07
C ASN A 106 5.53 9.38 -1.72
N GLY A 107 4.71 8.74 -0.89
CA GLY A 107 3.55 7.95 -1.28
C GLY A 107 3.77 6.44 -1.20
N SER A 108 2.66 5.67 -1.13
CA SER A 108 2.67 4.21 -1.03
C SER A 108 3.38 3.54 -2.20
N GLN A 109 3.28 4.10 -3.40
CA GLN A 109 3.94 3.55 -4.58
C GLN A 109 5.47 3.51 -4.40
N SER A 110 6.06 4.60 -3.91
CA SER A 110 7.50 4.64 -3.59
C SER A 110 7.85 3.74 -2.41
N ALA A 111 6.99 3.66 -1.40
CA ALA A 111 7.18 2.74 -0.28
C ALA A 111 7.22 1.29 -0.76
N MET A 112 6.29 0.88 -1.64
CA MET A 112 6.26 -0.47 -2.21
C MET A 112 7.48 -0.74 -3.09
N PHE A 113 7.95 0.25 -3.87
CA PHE A 113 9.20 0.11 -4.62
C PHE A 113 10.38 -0.21 -3.69
N TYR A 114 10.51 0.50 -2.57
CA TYR A 114 11.57 0.21 -1.61
C TYR A 114 11.39 -1.16 -0.96
N LEU A 115 10.19 -1.46 -0.45
CA LEU A 115 9.93 -2.72 0.26
C LEU A 115 10.12 -3.94 -0.63
N PHE A 116 9.60 -3.92 -1.85
CA PHE A 116 9.76 -5.04 -2.75
C PHE A 116 11.22 -5.30 -3.10
N ASN A 117 12.01 -4.25 -3.36
CA ASN A 117 13.43 -4.41 -3.67
C ASN A 117 14.33 -4.62 -2.44
N LEU A 118 13.85 -4.37 -1.22
CA LEU A 118 14.51 -4.77 0.02
C LEU A 118 14.37 -6.28 0.30
N PHE A 119 13.24 -6.86 -0.05
CA PHE A 119 12.92 -8.25 0.29
C PHE A 119 12.94 -9.20 -0.90
N SER A 120 13.22 -8.73 -2.12
CA SER A 120 13.37 -9.56 -3.31
C SER A 120 14.58 -9.17 -4.14
N GLY A 121 14.89 -9.99 -5.15
CA GLY A 121 16.08 -9.82 -5.99
C GLY A 121 17.24 -10.68 -5.52
N SER A 122 18.45 -10.27 -5.84
CA SER A 122 19.66 -11.04 -5.58
C SER A 122 20.15 -10.90 -4.14
N PHE A 123 20.34 -12.02 -3.46
CA PHE A 123 20.90 -12.14 -2.11
C PHE A 123 22.16 -13.05 -2.17
N GLY A 124 23.28 -12.50 -2.61
CA GLY A 124 24.46 -13.30 -2.95
C GLY A 124 24.14 -14.25 -4.11
N ASP A 125 24.35 -15.56 -3.90
CA ASP A 125 24.06 -16.60 -4.91
C ASP A 125 22.58 -17.02 -4.95
N LYS A 126 21.75 -16.51 -4.04
CA LYS A 126 20.32 -16.81 -3.97
C LYS A 126 19.49 -15.67 -4.56
N LYS A 127 18.31 -15.99 -5.05
CA LYS A 127 17.27 -14.99 -5.40
C LYS A 127 16.10 -15.12 -4.46
N LYS A 128 15.48 -13.97 -4.15
CA LYS A 128 14.26 -13.92 -3.37
C LYS A 128 13.12 -13.25 -4.14
N THR A 129 11.88 -13.61 -3.77
CA THR A 129 10.65 -13.15 -4.41
C THR A 129 9.67 -12.61 -3.38
N ILE A 130 8.71 -11.81 -3.84
CA ILE A 130 7.55 -11.37 -3.05
C ILE A 130 6.38 -12.29 -3.38
N LEU A 131 5.80 -12.90 -2.36
CA LEU A 131 4.62 -13.76 -2.50
C LEU A 131 3.33 -12.94 -2.34
N PHE A 132 2.47 -13.01 -3.35
CA PHE A 132 1.08 -12.56 -3.26
C PHE A 132 0.16 -13.77 -3.01
N PRO A 133 -0.32 -13.97 -1.77
CA PRO A 133 -1.15 -15.12 -1.42
C PRO A 133 -2.61 -14.96 -1.83
N LEU A 134 -2.98 -13.79 -2.35
CA LEU A 134 -4.31 -13.45 -2.84
C LEU A 134 -4.19 -12.70 -4.17
N MET A 135 -4.99 -13.07 -5.15
CA MET A 135 -5.08 -12.40 -6.46
C MET A 135 -6.53 -12.16 -6.83
N PRO A 136 -6.87 -11.10 -7.60
CA PRO A 136 -5.97 -10.08 -8.15
C PRO A 136 -5.47 -9.09 -7.10
N GLU A 137 -4.27 -8.55 -7.32
CA GLU A 137 -3.66 -7.48 -6.53
C GLU A 137 -3.52 -6.17 -7.33
N TYR A 138 -3.02 -5.13 -6.71
CA TYR A 138 -2.94 -3.81 -7.31
C TYR A 138 -2.02 -3.79 -8.54
N VAL A 139 -2.55 -3.32 -9.67
CA VAL A 139 -1.84 -3.29 -10.97
C VAL A 139 -0.54 -2.50 -10.92
N GLY A 140 -0.44 -1.49 -10.04
CA GLY A 140 0.76 -0.67 -9.88
C GLY A 140 1.97 -1.40 -9.31
N TYR A 141 1.82 -2.63 -8.80
CA TYR A 141 2.96 -3.42 -8.30
C TYR A 141 3.79 -4.05 -9.41
N ALA A 142 3.20 -4.31 -10.56
CA ALA A 142 3.84 -5.06 -11.65
C ALA A 142 5.20 -4.49 -12.06
N ASP A 143 5.36 -3.17 -11.98
CA ASP A 143 6.55 -2.45 -12.42
C ASP A 143 7.51 -2.09 -11.28
N GLN A 144 7.23 -2.49 -10.02
CA GLN A 144 8.01 -2.06 -8.86
C GLN A 144 9.28 -2.89 -8.61
N GLY A 145 9.41 -4.07 -9.17
CA GLY A 145 10.65 -4.86 -9.06
C GLY A 145 11.74 -4.36 -10.01
N ILE A 146 12.96 -4.15 -9.51
CA ILE A 146 14.12 -3.82 -10.35
C ILE A 146 14.52 -5.05 -11.19
N GLU A 147 14.64 -6.19 -10.55
CA GLU A 147 14.95 -7.46 -11.23
C GLU A 147 13.71 -8.10 -11.87
N THR A 148 13.94 -9.02 -12.78
CA THR A 148 12.90 -9.88 -13.36
C THR A 148 12.47 -10.96 -12.37
N ASN A 149 11.23 -11.45 -12.49
CA ASN A 149 10.69 -12.53 -11.65
C ASN A 149 10.66 -12.18 -10.15
N THR A 150 10.45 -10.90 -9.84
CA THR A 150 10.34 -10.40 -8.46
C THR A 150 9.10 -10.96 -7.75
N PHE A 151 8.02 -11.21 -8.48
CA PHE A 151 6.70 -11.52 -7.92
C PHE A 151 6.26 -12.94 -8.25
N VAL A 152 5.67 -13.59 -7.26
CA VAL A 152 5.03 -14.90 -7.36
C VAL A 152 3.66 -14.84 -6.69
N SER A 153 2.74 -15.72 -7.08
CA SER A 153 1.40 -15.71 -6.52
C SER A 153 0.85 -17.12 -6.33
N VAL A 154 -0.02 -17.26 -5.32
CA VAL A 154 -0.89 -18.41 -5.14
C VAL A 154 -2.28 -18.04 -5.64
N PRO A 155 -2.95 -18.88 -6.45
CA PRO A 155 -4.31 -18.63 -6.89
C PRO A 155 -5.29 -18.51 -5.72
N SER A 156 -6.16 -17.50 -5.78
CA SER A 156 -7.23 -17.32 -4.79
C SER A 156 -8.36 -18.31 -4.99
N LYS A 157 -9.03 -18.69 -3.90
CA LYS A 157 -10.34 -19.30 -3.97
C LYS A 157 -11.39 -18.22 -4.20
N CYS A 158 -12.47 -18.56 -4.89
CA CYS A 158 -13.60 -17.66 -5.11
C CYS A 158 -14.83 -18.23 -4.40
N LYS A 159 -15.38 -17.48 -3.44
CA LYS A 159 -16.63 -17.80 -2.78
C LYS A 159 -17.76 -17.01 -3.43
N TYR A 160 -18.75 -17.69 -3.96
CA TYR A 160 -19.94 -17.09 -4.58
C TYR A 160 -21.09 -17.03 -3.58
N PHE A 161 -21.94 -16.02 -3.71
CA PHE A 161 -23.13 -15.79 -2.89
C PHE A 161 -24.39 -15.73 -3.77
N ASP A 162 -25.56 -15.95 -3.17
CA ASP A 162 -26.83 -16.04 -3.89
C ASP A 162 -27.31 -14.70 -4.49
N ASP A 163 -26.76 -13.58 -4.04
CA ASP A 163 -27.03 -12.22 -4.51
C ASP A 163 -26.22 -11.81 -5.76
N HIS A 164 -25.63 -12.77 -6.46
CA HIS A 164 -24.71 -12.55 -7.58
C HIS A 164 -23.39 -11.86 -7.21
N SER A 165 -23.05 -11.80 -5.93
CA SER A 165 -21.75 -11.32 -5.46
C SER A 165 -20.76 -12.46 -5.25
N PHE A 166 -19.49 -12.12 -5.15
CA PHE A 166 -18.43 -13.08 -4.82
C PHE A 166 -17.33 -12.39 -4.01
N LYS A 167 -16.52 -13.22 -3.34
CA LYS A 167 -15.36 -12.79 -2.58
C LYS A 167 -14.16 -13.67 -2.93
N TYR A 168 -13.00 -13.04 -3.12
CA TYR A 168 -11.73 -13.76 -3.13
C TYR A 168 -11.32 -14.10 -1.70
N THR A 169 -10.91 -15.34 -1.48
CA THR A 169 -10.46 -15.85 -0.19
C THR A 169 -9.10 -16.53 -0.33
N LEU A 170 -8.34 -16.58 0.74
CA LEU A 170 -7.07 -17.29 0.77
C LEU A 170 -7.29 -18.80 0.62
N ASP A 171 -6.46 -19.44 -0.19
CA ASP A 171 -6.20 -20.85 -0.09
C ASP A 171 -5.07 -21.09 0.91
N GLN A 172 -5.43 -21.25 2.19
CA GLN A 172 -4.46 -21.36 3.28
C GLN A 172 -3.53 -22.57 3.13
N ASP A 173 -4.06 -23.68 2.62
CA ASP A 173 -3.29 -24.90 2.39
C ASP A 173 -2.27 -24.69 1.26
N ALA A 174 -2.71 -24.10 0.15
CA ALA A 174 -1.83 -23.79 -0.98
C ALA A 174 -0.74 -22.75 -0.62
N VAL A 175 -1.08 -21.75 0.20
CA VAL A 175 -0.09 -20.76 0.70
C VAL A 175 0.96 -21.46 1.57
N ARG A 176 0.54 -22.34 2.47
CA ARG A 176 1.47 -23.11 3.32
C ARG A 176 2.35 -24.06 2.50
N GLU A 177 1.74 -24.78 1.59
CA GLU A 177 2.46 -25.69 0.68
C GLU A 177 3.50 -24.93 -0.15
N TYR A 178 3.11 -23.75 -0.69
CA TYR A 178 4.04 -22.91 -1.44
C TYR A 178 5.24 -22.48 -0.59
N LEU A 179 5.02 -21.93 0.59
CA LEU A 179 6.09 -21.49 1.49
C LEU A 179 6.98 -22.64 1.95
N THR A 180 6.43 -23.84 2.13
CA THR A 180 7.19 -25.03 2.52
C THR A 180 8.15 -25.48 1.42
N ASN A 181 7.77 -25.31 0.15
CA ASN A 181 8.55 -25.78 -1.01
C ASN A 181 9.41 -24.67 -1.62
N HIS A 182 9.31 -23.43 -1.16
CA HIS A 182 9.93 -22.26 -1.77
C HIS A 182 10.62 -21.36 -0.73
N GLU A 183 11.88 -21.72 -0.40
CA GLU A 183 12.72 -20.95 0.53
C GLU A 183 13.09 -19.54 -0.02
N GLU A 184 12.89 -19.32 -1.31
CA GLU A 184 13.18 -18.06 -1.98
C GLU A 184 12.14 -16.95 -1.69
N VAL A 185 11.06 -17.20 -0.96
CA VAL A 185 10.15 -16.14 -0.56
C VAL A 185 10.85 -15.21 0.44
N GLY A 186 10.92 -13.92 0.11
CA GLY A 186 11.53 -12.89 0.95
C GLY A 186 10.55 -12.07 1.76
N ALA A 187 9.30 -11.94 1.27
CA ALA A 187 8.20 -11.31 2.00
C ALA A 187 6.86 -11.80 1.44
N ILE A 188 5.82 -11.69 2.27
CA ILE A 188 4.41 -11.86 1.86
C ILE A 188 3.79 -10.47 1.75
N CYS A 189 3.03 -10.20 0.69
CA CYS A 189 2.36 -8.91 0.51
C CYS A 189 0.88 -9.10 0.19
N VAL A 190 0.02 -8.29 0.83
CA VAL A 190 -1.41 -8.20 0.57
C VAL A 190 -1.89 -6.76 0.64
N THR A 191 -2.95 -6.45 -0.11
CA THR A 191 -3.65 -5.17 -0.03
C THR A 191 -4.98 -5.34 0.71
N ARG A 192 -5.31 -4.43 1.63
CA ARG A 192 -6.51 -4.54 2.47
C ARG A 192 -7.18 -3.17 2.69
N PRO A 193 -8.28 -2.82 1.99
CA PRO A 193 -8.93 -3.49 0.84
C PRO A 193 -8.10 -3.48 -0.44
N THR A 194 -8.33 -4.48 -1.29
CA THR A 194 -7.62 -4.62 -2.56
C THR A 194 -8.19 -3.70 -3.64
N ASN A 195 -7.33 -3.02 -4.38
CA ASN A 195 -7.68 -2.34 -5.63
C ASN A 195 -7.30 -3.27 -6.81
N PRO A 196 -8.21 -3.59 -7.78
CA PRO A 196 -9.51 -2.94 -8.02
C PRO A 196 -10.72 -3.68 -7.44
N SER A 197 -10.54 -4.87 -6.86
CA SER A 197 -11.66 -5.76 -6.51
C SER A 197 -12.52 -5.27 -5.35
N GLY A 198 -12.01 -4.38 -4.49
CA GLY A 198 -12.64 -4.00 -3.22
C GLY A 198 -12.63 -5.13 -2.18
N ASN A 199 -11.92 -6.22 -2.45
CA ASN A 199 -11.88 -7.37 -1.55
C ASN A 199 -11.20 -7.01 -0.23
N VAL A 200 -11.81 -7.41 0.89
CA VAL A 200 -11.30 -7.18 2.24
C VAL A 200 -10.92 -8.53 2.86
N LEU A 201 -9.63 -8.71 3.16
CA LEU A 201 -9.19 -9.84 3.97
C LEU A 201 -9.72 -9.68 5.40
N THR A 202 -10.34 -10.74 5.93
CA THR A 202 -10.84 -10.79 7.31
C THR A 202 -9.70 -10.79 8.32
N ASP A 203 -10.00 -10.48 9.57
CA ASP A 203 -9.03 -10.57 10.67
C ASP A 203 -8.45 -11.97 10.83
N LYS A 204 -9.25 -13.01 10.56
CA LYS A 204 -8.79 -14.42 10.59
C LYS A 204 -7.78 -14.70 9.48
N GLU A 205 -8.01 -14.18 8.27
CA GLU A 205 -7.10 -14.34 7.14
C GLU A 205 -5.78 -13.58 7.39
N ILE A 206 -5.84 -12.35 7.92
CA ILE A 206 -4.63 -11.60 8.29
C ILE A 206 -3.87 -12.28 9.43
N LYS A 207 -4.60 -12.80 10.42
CA LYS A 207 -3.95 -13.57 11.50
C LYS A 207 -3.20 -14.77 10.96
N PHE A 208 -3.83 -15.56 10.08
CA PHE A 208 -3.17 -16.68 9.42
C PHE A 208 -1.90 -16.24 8.68
N LEU A 209 -1.99 -15.16 7.87
CA LEU A 209 -0.83 -14.65 7.14
C LEU A 209 0.27 -14.15 8.08
N SER A 210 -0.08 -13.50 9.18
CA SER A 210 0.88 -13.05 10.18
C SER A 210 1.57 -14.22 10.88
N ASP A 211 0.83 -15.25 11.23
CA ASP A 211 1.38 -16.42 11.92
C ASP A 211 2.31 -17.22 10.99
N ILE A 212 1.89 -17.45 9.76
CA ILE A 212 2.71 -18.19 8.78
C ILE A 212 3.95 -17.38 8.35
N ALA A 213 3.85 -16.07 8.22
CA ALA A 213 4.99 -15.21 7.93
C ALA A 213 6.06 -15.29 9.04
N LYS A 214 5.63 -15.32 10.31
CA LYS A 214 6.54 -15.54 11.46
C LYS A 214 7.16 -16.94 11.43
N GLU A 215 6.37 -17.97 11.14
CA GLU A 215 6.84 -19.37 11.06
C GLU A 215 7.96 -19.51 10.02
N PHE A 216 7.82 -18.87 8.86
CA PHE A 216 8.81 -18.90 7.77
C PHE A 216 9.84 -17.76 7.85
N ASN A 217 9.84 -16.98 8.92
CA ASN A 217 10.78 -15.88 9.17
C ASN A 217 10.85 -14.86 8.02
N VAL A 218 9.69 -14.46 7.50
CA VAL A 218 9.54 -13.41 6.49
C VAL A 218 8.58 -12.33 6.99
N PRO A 219 8.73 -11.06 6.58
CA PRO A 219 7.76 -10.03 6.96
C PRO A 219 6.45 -10.20 6.19
N LEU A 220 5.34 -9.78 6.83
CA LEU A 220 4.07 -9.55 6.17
C LEU A 220 3.93 -8.06 5.85
N ILE A 221 3.87 -7.71 4.59
CA ILE A 221 3.59 -6.37 4.09
C ILE A 221 2.08 -6.25 3.87
N ILE A 222 1.45 -5.26 4.50
CA ILE A 222 0.03 -4.94 4.28
C ILE A 222 -0.05 -3.55 3.67
N ASP A 223 -0.50 -3.46 2.42
CA ASP A 223 -0.88 -2.18 1.83
C ASP A 223 -2.28 -1.79 2.33
N ASN A 224 -2.29 -0.74 3.12
CA ASN A 224 -3.46 -0.23 3.80
C ASN A 224 -3.92 1.14 3.23
N ALA A 225 -3.70 1.38 1.94
CA ALA A 225 -4.04 2.66 1.30
C ALA A 225 -5.52 3.04 1.44
N TYR A 226 -6.41 2.07 1.57
CA TYR A 226 -7.86 2.24 1.78
C TYR A 226 -8.35 1.75 3.14
N GLY A 227 -7.49 1.15 3.95
CA GLY A 227 -7.87 0.36 5.10
C GLY A 227 -7.98 1.13 6.41
N LEU A 228 -7.82 0.39 7.49
CA LEU A 228 -8.02 0.81 8.87
C LEU A 228 -6.68 1.18 9.53
N PRO A 229 -6.64 2.17 10.42
CA PRO A 229 -7.79 2.94 10.92
C PRO A 229 -8.20 4.12 10.03
N PHE A 230 -7.38 4.50 9.07
CA PHE A 230 -7.69 5.53 8.10
C PHE A 230 -7.11 5.15 6.72
N PRO A 231 -7.79 5.51 5.62
CA PRO A 231 -9.01 6.31 5.47
C PRO A 231 -10.30 5.59 5.88
N ASN A 232 -10.23 4.30 6.25
CA ASN A 232 -11.37 3.47 6.69
C ASN A 232 -12.46 3.30 5.61
N ILE A 233 -12.04 2.95 4.40
CA ILE A 233 -12.94 2.59 3.30
C ILE A 233 -13.17 1.07 3.36
N VAL A 234 -13.74 0.61 4.46
CA VAL A 234 -14.00 -0.79 4.77
C VAL A 234 -15.46 -0.90 5.22
N PHE A 235 -16.24 -1.76 4.55
CA PHE A 235 -17.67 -1.91 4.76
C PHE A 235 -18.02 -3.32 5.24
N THR A 236 -17.20 -3.88 6.12
CA THR A 236 -17.41 -5.17 6.78
C THR A 236 -16.99 -5.09 8.25
N ASP A 237 -17.68 -5.85 9.10
CA ASP A 237 -17.39 -5.95 10.54
C ASP A 237 -16.24 -6.93 10.85
N ASP A 238 -15.80 -7.72 9.86
CA ASP A 238 -14.75 -8.74 10.00
C ASP A 238 -13.32 -8.17 9.83
N ALA A 239 -13.17 -6.85 9.85
CA ALA A 239 -11.90 -6.18 9.67
C ALA A 239 -11.66 -5.12 10.75
N THR A 240 -10.56 -5.27 11.48
CA THR A 240 -10.08 -4.32 12.49
C THR A 240 -8.65 -3.88 12.20
N PRO A 241 -8.18 -2.77 12.76
CA PRO A 241 -6.77 -2.39 12.66
C PRO A 241 -5.88 -3.46 13.28
N ILE A 242 -4.90 -3.96 12.52
CA ILE A 242 -3.98 -5.03 12.96
C ILE A 242 -2.55 -4.59 12.71
N TRP A 243 -1.71 -4.77 13.73
CA TRP A 243 -0.27 -4.61 13.61
C TRP A 243 0.46 -5.45 14.68
N ASN A 244 1.65 -5.92 14.34
CA ASN A 244 2.65 -6.46 15.25
C ASN A 244 4.05 -6.29 14.62
N GLU A 245 5.11 -6.66 15.33
CA GLU A 245 6.51 -6.42 14.92
C GLU A 245 6.91 -7.08 13.59
N ASN A 246 6.16 -8.09 13.15
CA ASN A 246 6.39 -8.78 11.87
C ASN A 246 5.57 -8.20 10.72
N ILE A 247 4.72 -7.20 10.98
CA ILE A 247 3.89 -6.54 9.97
C ILE A 247 4.51 -5.21 9.59
N ILE A 248 4.75 -5.01 8.30
CA ILE A 248 5.05 -3.72 7.70
C ILE A 248 3.74 -3.16 7.16
N LEU A 249 3.16 -2.19 7.86
CA LEU A 249 1.90 -1.56 7.49
C LEU A 249 2.16 -0.31 6.66
N SER A 250 1.92 -0.38 5.35
CA SER A 250 1.99 0.79 4.46
C SER A 250 0.67 1.55 4.49
N MET A 251 0.73 2.83 4.82
CA MET A 251 -0.44 3.70 4.89
C MET A 251 -0.30 4.89 3.95
N SER A 252 -1.41 5.42 3.48
CA SER A 252 -1.44 6.56 2.56
C SER A 252 -2.35 7.67 3.07
N LEU A 253 -1.92 8.92 2.87
CA LEU A 253 -2.76 10.10 3.09
C LEU A 253 -3.59 10.47 1.84
N SER A 254 -3.33 9.84 0.70
CA SER A 254 -3.99 10.17 -0.58
C SER A 254 -5.51 10.11 -0.49
N LYS A 255 -6.06 9.14 0.23
CA LYS A 255 -7.52 8.93 0.31
C LYS A 255 -8.22 9.77 1.39
N ILE A 256 -7.45 10.55 2.14
CA ILE A 256 -7.97 11.54 3.09
C ILE A 256 -7.68 12.98 2.65
N GLY A 257 -7.28 13.18 1.37
CA GLY A 257 -7.17 14.49 0.74
C GLY A 257 -5.75 15.02 0.52
N PHE A 258 -4.72 14.16 0.65
CA PHE A 258 -3.33 14.45 0.30
C PHE A 258 -2.82 13.43 -0.73
N PRO A 259 -3.29 13.52 -1.99
CA PRO A 259 -2.87 12.61 -3.06
C PRO A 259 -1.40 12.80 -3.45
#